data_49408f0fb6164c96e3d4cdfec881662a
#
_entry.id   49408f0fb6164c96e3d4cdfec881662a
#
_cell.length_a   1.000
_cell.length_b   1.000
_cell.length_c   1.000
_cell.angle_alpha   90.00
_cell.angle_beta   90.00
_cell.angle_gamma   90.00
#
_symmetry.space_group_name_H-M   'P 1'
#
loop_
_entity.id
_entity.type
_entity.pdbx_description
1 polymer ?
#
loop_
_entity_poly.entity_id
_entity_poly.type
_entity_poly.pdbx_seq_one_letter_code
_entity_poly.pdbx_strand_id
1 'polypeptide(L)'
;MIAVAAIVVGWLGLNLEGIYFRDAMAYWRPNLDDLYGGRQVGVMSTYLYSPAFAQLISPLGLLPWEAFAALWSGVNLGLLFWLVGPFVAAILLWIPGPVADEISTGNIHLLLAAAIVIGFRQSAAWAFPLLTKITPGVGVLWFAGARQLRPLLVALGVTIAISLVSFALAPAAWVEWVDTLRRSAGVPSGEVAVIPGPLWLRAAIGAAVAVAAGITGLRWLVPVAVTLALPVPWSSGLAVLVGSLALTRDRWEGVAARTWRAFRERA
;
A
#
# COMPACT_ATOMS: atom_id res chain seq x y z
N MET A 1 25.66 5.24 -8.09
CA MET A 1 25.35 6.18 -7.00
C MET A 1 24.82 7.51 -7.54
N ILE A 2 25.58 8.26 -8.36
CA ILE A 2 25.18 9.60 -8.87
C ILE A 2 23.84 9.55 -9.62
N ALA A 3 23.65 8.60 -10.54
CA ALA A 3 22.40 8.46 -11.30
C ALA A 3 21.17 8.20 -10.37
N VAL A 4 21.34 7.37 -9.34
CA VAL A 4 20.27 7.11 -8.35
C VAL A 4 19.93 8.38 -7.58
N ALA A 5 20.95 9.13 -7.15
CA ALA A 5 20.75 10.40 -6.45
C ALA A 5 20.03 11.41 -7.36
N ALA A 6 20.39 11.52 -8.63
CA ALA A 6 19.71 12.41 -9.58
C ALA A 6 18.24 12.05 -9.79
N ILE A 7 17.90 10.76 -9.89
CA ILE A 7 16.53 10.28 -10.00
C ILE A 7 15.73 10.66 -8.74
N VAL A 8 16.30 10.41 -7.56
CA VAL A 8 15.64 10.73 -6.27
C VAL A 8 15.39 12.23 -6.14
N VAL A 9 16.40 13.07 -6.47
CA VAL A 9 16.27 14.54 -6.42
C VAL A 9 15.21 15.02 -7.42
N GLY A 10 15.17 14.44 -8.63
CA GLY A 10 14.13 14.75 -9.63
C GLY A 10 12.72 14.45 -9.12
N TRP A 11 12.49 13.27 -8.54
CA TRP A 11 11.20 12.90 -7.96
C TRP A 11 10.81 13.78 -6.77
N LEU A 12 11.75 14.10 -5.89
CA LEU A 12 11.50 15.02 -4.78
C LEU A 12 11.08 16.40 -5.29
N GLY A 13 11.77 16.96 -6.30
CA GLY A 13 11.43 18.24 -6.90
C GLY A 13 10.01 18.28 -7.45
N LEU A 14 9.63 17.28 -8.26
CA LEU A 14 8.27 17.17 -8.83
C LEU A 14 7.18 17.06 -7.75
N ASN A 15 7.43 16.37 -6.66
CA ASN A 15 6.47 16.22 -5.57
C ASN A 15 6.35 17.50 -4.73
N LEU A 16 7.45 18.26 -4.56
CA LEU A 16 7.42 19.53 -3.83
C LEU A 16 6.60 20.61 -4.54
N GLU A 17 6.60 20.61 -5.87
CA GLU A 17 5.75 21.51 -6.68
C GLU A 17 4.25 21.23 -6.56
N GLY A 18 3.85 20.08 -5.97
CA GLY A 18 2.45 19.73 -5.70
C GLY A 18 1.60 19.42 -6.94
N ILE A 19 2.20 19.45 -8.15
CA ILE A 19 1.47 19.28 -9.42
C ILE A 19 0.90 17.87 -9.55
N TYR A 20 1.62 16.87 -9.02
CA TYR A 20 1.28 15.45 -9.15
C TYR A 20 0.89 14.78 -7.83
N PHE A 21 1.25 15.34 -6.68
CA PHE A 21 1.18 14.71 -5.36
C PHE A 21 -0.24 14.70 -4.75
N ARG A 22 -1.22 14.30 -5.57
CA ARG A 22 -2.66 14.47 -5.31
C ARG A 22 -3.19 13.64 -4.14
N ASP A 23 -2.75 12.39 -4.03
CA ASP A 23 -3.22 11.51 -2.95
C ASP A 23 -2.62 11.91 -1.62
N ALA A 24 -1.36 12.34 -1.62
CA ALA A 24 -0.69 12.87 -0.42
C ALA A 24 -1.38 14.13 0.13
N MET A 25 -1.96 14.98 -0.73
CA MET A 25 -2.75 16.14 -0.28
C MET A 25 -3.95 15.74 0.56
N ALA A 26 -4.59 14.60 0.25
CA ALA A 26 -5.69 14.08 1.05
C ALA A 26 -5.25 13.62 2.45
N TYR A 27 -3.96 13.32 2.64
CA TYR A 27 -3.40 12.90 3.92
C TYR A 27 -2.83 14.06 4.74
N TRP A 28 -2.37 15.13 4.08
CA TRP A 28 -1.66 16.23 4.73
C TRP A 28 -2.48 16.94 5.79
N ARG A 29 -3.73 17.28 5.51
CA ARG A 29 -4.65 17.93 6.45
C ARG A 29 -6.04 17.34 6.31
N PRO A 30 -6.26 16.10 6.76
CA PRO A 30 -7.60 15.55 6.76
C PRO A 30 -8.49 16.40 7.66
N ASN A 31 -9.64 16.84 7.14
CA ASN A 31 -10.62 17.52 7.96
C ASN A 31 -11.28 16.50 8.90
N LEU A 32 -10.85 16.46 10.16
CA LEU A 32 -11.34 15.46 11.13
C LEU A 32 -12.81 15.67 11.49
N ASP A 33 -13.36 16.88 11.29
CA ASP A 33 -14.79 17.18 11.55
C ASP A 33 -15.68 16.79 10.37
N ASP A 34 -15.13 16.64 9.17
CA ASP A 34 -15.85 16.24 7.95
C ASP A 34 -14.94 15.45 7.00
N LEU A 35 -14.58 14.23 7.40
CA LEU A 35 -13.69 13.38 6.62
C LEU A 35 -14.31 12.91 5.30
N TYR A 36 -15.63 12.70 5.29
CA TYR A 36 -16.29 11.96 4.23
C TYR A 36 -17.33 12.79 3.44
N GLY A 37 -17.65 13.99 3.85
CA GLY A 37 -18.53 15.02 3.28
C GLY A 37 -19.11 14.82 1.88
N GLY A 38 -19.93 13.79 1.66
CA GLY A 38 -20.51 13.45 0.36
C GLY A 38 -19.53 12.84 -0.65
N ARG A 39 -18.30 12.51 -0.25
CA ARG A 39 -17.24 11.98 -1.12
C ARG A 39 -17.53 10.55 -1.56
N GLN A 40 -17.09 10.19 -2.78
CA GLN A 40 -17.34 8.88 -3.38
C GLN A 40 -16.03 8.23 -3.85
N VAL A 41 -16.04 6.89 -3.89
CA VAL A 41 -14.94 6.09 -4.48
C VAL A 41 -14.78 6.45 -5.95
N GLY A 42 -13.54 6.54 -6.42
CA GLY A 42 -13.20 6.86 -7.81
C GLY A 42 -13.02 8.36 -8.11
N VAL A 43 -13.28 9.24 -7.13
CA VAL A 43 -12.94 10.67 -7.23
C VAL A 43 -11.52 10.88 -6.70
N MET A 44 -10.68 11.54 -7.51
CA MET A 44 -9.30 11.85 -7.14
C MET A 44 -9.22 12.77 -5.92
N SER A 45 -8.14 12.66 -5.14
CA SER A 45 -7.88 13.47 -3.95
C SER A 45 -8.95 13.35 -2.84
N THR A 46 -9.69 12.23 -2.82
CA THR A 46 -10.74 11.99 -1.84
C THR A 46 -10.21 11.11 -0.71
N TYR A 47 -10.40 11.55 0.54
CA TYR A 47 -10.09 10.73 1.70
C TYR A 47 -11.16 9.65 1.88
N LEU A 48 -10.77 8.37 1.83
CA LEU A 48 -11.69 7.21 1.92
C LEU A 48 -11.22 6.17 2.93
N TYR A 49 -10.13 6.45 3.63
CA TYR A 49 -9.54 5.56 4.64
C TYR A 49 -10.30 5.63 5.95
N SER A 50 -10.03 4.69 6.88
CA SER A 50 -10.68 4.73 8.18
C SER A 50 -10.34 6.00 8.99
N PRO A 51 -11.18 6.38 9.95
CA PRO A 51 -10.86 7.46 10.89
C PRO A 51 -9.56 7.23 11.64
N ALA A 52 -9.21 5.96 11.94
CA ALA A 52 -7.96 5.61 12.61
C ALA A 52 -6.72 6.06 11.82
N PHE A 53 -6.75 5.93 10.48
CA PHE A 53 -5.64 6.41 9.66
C PHE A 53 -5.57 7.94 9.63
N ALA A 54 -6.73 8.64 9.57
CA ALA A 54 -6.75 10.10 9.65
C ALA A 54 -6.16 10.60 10.98
N GLN A 55 -6.55 10.01 12.09
CA GLN A 55 -6.04 10.34 13.42
C GLN A 55 -4.53 10.07 13.52
N LEU A 56 -4.05 8.96 12.97
CA LEU A 56 -2.63 8.61 12.96
C LEU A 56 -1.79 9.64 12.19
N ILE A 57 -2.29 10.10 11.03
CA ILE A 57 -1.53 10.98 10.13
C ILE A 57 -1.72 12.46 10.44
N SER A 58 -2.79 12.84 11.16
CA SER A 58 -3.13 14.24 11.45
C SER A 58 -2.01 15.07 12.07
N PRO A 59 -1.10 14.55 12.93
CA PRO A 59 0.01 15.33 13.44
C PRO A 59 0.96 15.83 12.33
N LEU A 60 1.06 15.11 11.21
CA LEU A 60 1.87 15.54 10.06
C LEU A 60 1.27 16.75 9.35
N GLY A 61 -0.03 17.01 9.52
CA GLY A 61 -0.70 18.22 9.04
C GLY A 61 -0.25 19.50 9.70
N LEU A 62 0.51 19.44 10.82
CA LEU A 62 1.16 20.58 11.45
C LEU A 62 2.37 21.09 10.64
N LEU A 63 2.93 20.24 9.76
CA LEU A 63 4.04 20.62 8.90
C LEU A 63 3.55 21.53 7.77
N PRO A 64 4.39 22.49 7.29
CA PRO A 64 4.18 23.11 5.99
C PRO A 64 4.11 22.06 4.88
N TRP A 65 3.42 22.38 3.77
CA TRP A 65 3.25 21.44 2.65
C TRP A 65 4.58 20.87 2.16
N GLU A 66 5.56 21.70 1.95
CA GLU A 66 6.87 21.31 1.43
C GLU A 66 7.58 20.31 2.35
N ALA A 67 7.49 20.52 3.66
CA ALA A 67 8.07 19.63 4.66
C ALA A 67 7.33 18.29 4.72
N PHE A 68 5.99 18.32 4.65
CA PHE A 68 5.17 17.11 4.56
C PHE A 68 5.47 16.34 3.28
N ALA A 69 5.48 17.02 2.13
CA ALA A 69 5.74 16.40 0.82
C ALA A 69 7.15 15.78 0.76
N ALA A 70 8.16 16.47 1.29
CA ALA A 70 9.52 15.94 1.38
C ALA A 70 9.59 14.70 2.28
N LEU A 71 8.97 14.74 3.46
CA LEU A 71 8.91 13.63 4.39
C LEU A 71 8.18 12.42 3.76
N TRP A 72 7.01 12.65 3.16
CA TRP A 72 6.19 11.60 2.56
C TRP A 72 6.87 10.94 1.37
N SER A 73 7.50 11.75 0.49
CA SER A 73 8.33 11.26 -0.60
C SER A 73 9.53 10.47 -0.08
N GLY A 74 10.19 10.99 0.95
CA GLY A 74 11.32 10.31 1.60
C GLY A 74 10.94 8.96 2.18
N VAL A 75 9.77 8.86 2.82
CA VAL A 75 9.22 7.59 3.35
C VAL A 75 8.95 6.61 2.19
N ASN A 76 8.24 7.02 1.14
CA ASN A 76 7.94 6.15 0.00
C ASN A 76 9.19 5.68 -0.73
N LEU A 77 10.14 6.58 -1.01
CA LEU A 77 11.43 6.23 -1.62
C LEU A 77 12.26 5.32 -0.70
N GLY A 78 12.32 5.63 0.60
CA GLY A 78 13.02 4.80 1.58
C GLY A 78 12.45 3.38 1.65
N LEU A 79 11.11 3.25 1.64
CA LEU A 79 10.45 1.94 1.59
C LEU A 79 10.75 1.19 0.29
N LEU A 80 10.72 1.87 -0.85
CA LEU A 80 11.06 1.26 -2.14
C LEU A 80 12.50 0.71 -2.11
N PHE A 81 13.48 1.53 -1.68
CA PHE A 81 14.87 1.10 -1.55
C PHE A 81 15.04 -0.06 -0.56
N TRP A 82 14.32 -0.02 0.55
CA TRP A 82 14.35 -1.10 1.53
C TRP A 82 13.80 -2.42 0.98
N LEU A 83 12.68 -2.35 0.25
CA LEU A 83 12.00 -3.53 -0.31
C LEU A 83 12.85 -4.22 -1.39
N VAL A 84 13.39 -3.48 -2.34
CA VAL A 84 14.01 -4.07 -3.54
C VAL A 84 15.48 -3.70 -3.76
N GLY A 85 16.05 -2.88 -2.89
CA GLY A 85 17.42 -2.40 -3.03
C GLY A 85 17.58 -1.28 -4.08
N PRO A 86 18.72 -0.57 -4.08
CA PRO A 86 18.87 0.66 -4.84
C PRO A 86 18.86 0.45 -6.36
N PHE A 87 19.40 -0.65 -6.86
CA PHE A 87 19.47 -0.92 -8.30
C PHE A 87 18.09 -1.16 -8.91
N VAL A 88 17.29 -2.07 -8.30
CA VAL A 88 15.93 -2.36 -8.79
C VAL A 88 15.02 -1.15 -8.56
N ALA A 89 15.15 -0.46 -7.44
CA ALA A 89 14.41 0.77 -7.17
C ALA A 89 14.65 1.84 -8.25
N ALA A 90 15.92 2.05 -8.66
CA ALA A 90 16.26 3.00 -9.71
C ALA A 90 15.63 2.62 -11.06
N ILE A 91 15.63 1.32 -11.41
CA ILE A 91 14.97 0.83 -12.63
C ILE A 91 13.47 1.11 -12.58
N LEU A 92 12.80 0.77 -11.45
CA LEU A 92 11.37 0.95 -11.29
C LEU A 92 10.94 2.43 -11.29
N LEU A 93 11.81 3.33 -10.86
CA LEU A 93 11.58 4.78 -10.90
C LEU A 93 11.84 5.37 -12.30
N TRP A 94 12.76 4.80 -13.05
CA TRP A 94 13.12 5.28 -14.38
C TRP A 94 12.10 4.88 -15.45
N ILE A 95 11.47 3.70 -15.29
CA ILE A 95 10.48 3.20 -16.25
C ILE A 95 9.11 3.77 -15.87
N PRO A 96 8.42 4.49 -16.81
CA PRO A 96 7.03 4.90 -16.58
C PRO A 96 6.16 3.69 -16.24
N GLY A 97 5.47 3.74 -15.11
CA GLY A 97 4.64 2.64 -14.65
C GLY A 97 4.21 2.75 -13.19
N PRO A 98 3.70 1.67 -12.61
CA PRO A 98 3.02 1.68 -11.31
C PRO A 98 3.81 2.31 -10.16
N VAL A 99 5.12 2.08 -10.11
CA VAL A 99 5.97 2.63 -9.03
C VAL A 99 6.23 4.12 -9.24
N ALA A 100 6.47 4.55 -10.48
CA ALA A 100 6.60 5.96 -10.81
C ALA A 100 5.29 6.71 -10.51
N ASP A 101 4.12 6.12 -10.89
CA ASP A 101 2.80 6.66 -10.57
C ASP A 101 2.57 6.76 -9.06
N GLU A 102 2.96 5.73 -8.31
CA GLU A 102 2.85 5.71 -6.84
C GLU A 102 3.63 6.84 -6.18
N ILE A 103 4.88 7.03 -6.59
CA ILE A 103 5.73 8.10 -6.06
C ILE A 103 5.19 9.48 -6.47
N SER A 104 4.70 9.63 -7.71
CA SER A 104 4.17 10.90 -8.20
C SER A 104 2.83 11.29 -7.57
N THR A 105 1.98 10.32 -7.24
CA THR A 105 0.69 10.59 -6.57
C THR A 105 0.82 10.67 -5.06
N GLY A 106 1.89 10.10 -4.49
CA GLY A 106 2.11 10.01 -3.05
C GLY A 106 1.10 9.10 -2.34
N ASN A 107 0.64 8.02 -2.98
CA ASN A 107 -0.30 7.09 -2.39
C ASN A 107 0.37 6.20 -1.31
N ILE A 108 -0.35 5.23 -0.77
CA ILE A 108 0.07 4.36 0.34
C ILE A 108 0.42 2.93 -0.08
N HIS A 109 0.50 2.63 -1.38
CA HIS A 109 0.64 1.25 -1.83
C HIS A 109 2.03 0.66 -1.52
N LEU A 110 3.08 1.48 -1.46
CA LEU A 110 4.39 1.06 -0.95
C LEU A 110 4.38 0.81 0.56
N LEU A 111 3.59 1.58 1.33
CA LEU A 111 3.36 1.29 2.74
C LEU A 111 2.60 -0.02 2.92
N LEU A 112 1.59 -0.31 2.06
CA LEU A 112 0.91 -1.61 2.06
C LEU A 112 1.89 -2.75 1.76
N ALA A 113 2.75 -2.60 0.75
CA ALA A 113 3.78 -3.60 0.42
C ALA A 113 4.71 -3.84 1.61
N ALA A 114 5.17 -2.77 2.27
CA ALA A 114 6.00 -2.86 3.46
C ALA A 114 5.28 -3.53 4.62
N ALA A 115 4.02 -3.17 4.90
CA ALA A 115 3.21 -3.77 5.95
C ALA A 115 3.01 -5.28 5.72
N ILE A 116 2.81 -5.72 4.47
CA ILE A 116 2.73 -7.14 4.11
C ILE A 116 4.05 -7.86 4.43
N VAL A 117 5.18 -7.31 3.98
CA VAL A 117 6.51 -7.93 4.19
C VAL A 117 6.85 -8.02 5.68
N ILE A 118 6.63 -6.94 6.43
CA ILE A 118 6.84 -6.89 7.89
C ILE A 118 5.85 -7.84 8.59
N GLY A 119 4.61 -7.90 8.11
CA GLY A 119 3.51 -8.65 8.69
C GLY A 119 3.74 -10.16 8.78
N PHE A 120 4.64 -10.72 7.98
CA PHE A 120 5.06 -12.13 8.11
C PHE A 120 5.95 -12.40 9.33
N ARG A 121 6.57 -11.37 9.90
CA ARG A 121 7.39 -11.47 11.12
C ARG A 121 6.68 -10.84 12.32
N GLN A 122 5.99 -9.74 12.10
CA GLN A 122 5.26 -8.95 13.09
C GLN A 122 3.81 -8.78 12.63
N SER A 123 2.98 -9.76 12.94
CA SER A 123 1.60 -9.84 12.41
C SER A 123 0.71 -8.64 12.79
N ALA A 124 1.08 -7.87 13.82
CA ALA A 124 0.44 -6.59 14.15
C ALA A 124 0.47 -5.57 12.99
N ALA A 125 1.47 -5.63 12.10
CA ALA A 125 1.57 -4.76 10.94
C ALA A 125 0.37 -4.91 9.96
N TRP A 126 -0.34 -6.02 10.00
CA TRP A 126 -1.57 -6.22 9.22
C TRP A 126 -2.71 -5.29 9.61
N ALA A 127 -2.65 -4.66 10.78
CA ALA A 127 -3.60 -3.61 11.13
C ALA A 127 -3.59 -2.46 10.12
N PHE A 128 -2.44 -2.15 9.50
CA PHE A 128 -2.35 -1.09 8.50
C PHE A 128 -3.19 -1.37 7.23
N PRO A 129 -3.05 -2.50 6.51
CA PRO A 129 -3.93 -2.83 5.39
C PRO A 129 -5.42 -2.88 5.78
N LEU A 130 -5.73 -3.48 6.94
CA LEU A 130 -7.10 -3.63 7.43
C LEU A 130 -7.77 -2.29 7.76
N LEU A 131 -7.01 -1.32 8.30
CA LEU A 131 -7.53 0.00 8.68
C LEU A 131 -7.44 1.03 7.56
N THR A 132 -6.63 0.82 6.53
CA THR A 132 -6.55 1.77 5.42
C THR A 132 -7.54 1.45 4.32
N LYS A 133 -7.56 0.25 3.78
CA LYS A 133 -8.38 -0.09 2.59
C LYS A 133 -9.24 -1.35 2.78
N ILE A 134 -9.50 -1.83 3.96
CA ILE A 134 -10.23 -3.05 4.37
C ILE A 134 -9.99 -4.27 3.48
N THR A 135 -10.43 -4.23 2.20
CA THR A 135 -10.36 -5.38 1.28
C THR A 135 -8.95 -5.88 1.01
N PRO A 136 -7.88 -5.07 0.94
CA PRO A 136 -6.49 -5.54 1.00
C PRO A 136 -6.16 -6.36 2.23
N GLY A 137 -6.93 -6.24 3.30
CA GLY A 137 -6.82 -7.09 4.48
C GLY A 137 -7.03 -8.59 4.21
N VAL A 138 -7.57 -8.98 3.04
CA VAL A 138 -7.67 -10.41 2.64
C VAL A 138 -6.32 -11.13 2.74
N GLY A 139 -5.21 -10.42 2.62
CA GLY A 139 -3.87 -11.01 2.77
C GLY A 139 -3.62 -11.66 4.13
N VAL A 140 -4.31 -11.24 5.20
CA VAL A 140 -4.21 -11.85 6.53
C VAL A 140 -4.69 -13.31 6.54
N LEU A 141 -5.55 -13.69 5.57
CA LEU A 141 -6.05 -15.05 5.42
C LEU A 141 -4.93 -16.06 5.06
N TRP A 142 -3.76 -15.58 4.64
CA TRP A 142 -2.57 -16.40 4.52
C TRP A 142 -2.27 -17.16 5.82
N PHE A 143 -2.42 -16.51 6.97
CA PHE A 143 -2.21 -17.16 8.27
C PHE A 143 -3.22 -18.28 8.54
N ALA A 144 -4.47 -18.11 8.10
CA ALA A 144 -5.49 -19.15 8.19
C ALA A 144 -5.11 -20.35 7.31
N GLY A 145 -4.73 -20.12 6.05
CA GLY A 145 -4.25 -21.16 5.13
C GLY A 145 -3.00 -21.89 5.65
N ALA A 146 -2.08 -21.15 6.26
CA ALA A 146 -0.87 -21.68 6.88
C ALA A 146 -1.11 -22.33 8.27
N ARG A 147 -2.35 -22.33 8.76
CA ARG A 147 -2.75 -22.81 10.10
C ARG A 147 -2.01 -22.11 11.25
N GLN A 148 -1.67 -20.87 11.06
CA GLN A 148 -0.96 -20.02 12.03
C GLN A 148 -1.96 -19.12 12.78
N LEU A 149 -2.74 -19.70 13.71
CA LEU A 149 -3.82 -18.99 14.41
C LEU A 149 -3.30 -17.84 15.29
N ARG A 150 -2.17 -18.00 15.97
CA ARG A 150 -1.63 -16.95 16.86
C ARG A 150 -1.31 -15.66 16.10
N PRO A 151 -0.55 -15.65 14.97
CA PRO A 151 -0.35 -14.46 14.15
C PRO A 151 -1.66 -13.87 13.63
N LEU A 152 -2.62 -14.69 13.20
CA LEU A 152 -3.94 -14.24 12.77
C LEU A 152 -4.66 -13.48 13.89
N LEU A 153 -4.74 -14.07 15.08
CA LEU A 153 -5.40 -13.45 16.23
C LEU A 153 -4.71 -12.17 16.68
N VAL A 154 -3.37 -12.11 16.61
CA VAL A 154 -2.62 -10.87 16.91
C VAL A 154 -2.96 -9.78 15.88
N ALA A 155 -2.97 -10.09 14.57
CA ALA A 155 -3.32 -9.14 13.53
C ALA A 155 -4.72 -8.57 13.74
N LEU A 156 -5.73 -9.43 13.95
CA LEU A 156 -7.11 -9.03 14.18
C LEU A 156 -7.28 -8.29 15.52
N GLY A 157 -6.67 -8.78 16.59
CA GLY A 157 -6.76 -8.18 17.93
C GLY A 157 -6.18 -6.76 17.96
N VAL A 158 -5.02 -6.54 17.33
CA VAL A 158 -4.41 -5.21 17.21
C VAL A 158 -5.30 -4.29 16.36
N THR A 159 -5.84 -4.79 15.25
CA THR A 159 -6.77 -4.03 14.42
C THR A 159 -8.00 -3.59 15.21
N ILE A 160 -8.63 -4.52 15.95
CA ILE A 160 -9.79 -4.24 16.80
C ILE A 160 -9.43 -3.22 17.90
N ALA A 161 -8.30 -3.40 18.57
CA ALA A 161 -7.87 -2.48 19.62
C ALA A 161 -7.69 -1.05 19.09
N ILE A 162 -7.00 -0.88 17.95
CA ILE A 162 -6.84 0.43 17.30
C ILE A 162 -8.20 0.99 16.89
N SER A 163 -9.09 0.17 16.31
CA SER A 163 -10.43 0.60 15.91
C SER A 163 -11.25 1.09 17.11
N LEU A 164 -11.21 0.39 18.25
CA LEU A 164 -11.95 0.76 19.45
C LEU A 164 -11.43 2.09 20.04
N VAL A 165 -10.12 2.27 20.11
CA VAL A 165 -9.53 3.55 20.57
C VAL A 165 -9.93 4.68 19.62
N SER A 166 -9.79 4.47 18.32
CA SER A 166 -10.16 5.45 17.30
C SER A 166 -11.66 5.78 17.32
N PHE A 167 -12.51 4.76 17.50
CA PHE A 167 -13.96 4.93 17.65
C PHE A 167 -14.31 5.75 18.88
N ALA A 168 -13.66 5.49 20.00
CA ALA A 168 -13.89 6.26 21.23
C ALA A 168 -13.54 7.75 21.08
N LEU A 169 -12.56 8.06 20.22
CA LEU A 169 -12.15 9.45 19.94
C LEU A 169 -13.09 10.17 18.95
N ALA A 170 -13.67 9.46 17.97
CA ALA A 170 -14.48 10.06 16.92
C ALA A 170 -15.56 9.08 16.42
N PRO A 171 -16.61 8.76 17.23
CA PRO A 171 -17.63 7.78 16.87
C PRO A 171 -18.43 8.19 15.62
N ALA A 172 -18.74 9.48 15.45
CA ALA A 172 -19.46 9.98 14.28
C ALA A 172 -18.72 9.70 12.98
N ALA A 173 -17.40 9.93 12.93
CA ALA A 173 -16.58 9.67 11.75
C ALA A 173 -16.59 8.18 11.34
N TRP A 174 -16.67 7.26 12.30
CA TRP A 174 -16.80 5.84 12.01
C TRP A 174 -18.15 5.48 11.39
N VAL A 175 -19.24 6.09 11.86
CA VAL A 175 -20.57 5.92 11.25
C VAL A 175 -20.56 6.42 9.81
N GLU A 176 -20.06 7.63 9.58
CA GLU A 176 -19.94 8.22 8.25
C GLU A 176 -19.04 7.39 7.32
N TRP A 177 -17.94 6.82 7.85
CA TRP A 177 -17.09 5.94 7.07
C TRP A 177 -17.82 4.68 6.62
N VAL A 178 -18.56 4.03 7.50
CA VAL A 178 -19.35 2.85 7.15
C VAL A 178 -20.41 3.20 6.10
N ASP A 179 -21.05 4.35 6.19
CA ASP A 179 -22.03 4.80 5.22
C ASP A 179 -21.37 5.14 3.87
N THR A 180 -20.17 5.70 3.89
CA THR A 180 -19.36 5.94 2.68
C THR A 180 -18.97 4.63 2.00
N LEU A 181 -18.59 3.63 2.77
CA LEU A 181 -18.30 2.29 2.23
C LEU A 181 -19.54 1.64 1.62
N ARG A 182 -20.71 1.76 2.27
CA ARG A 182 -21.98 1.24 1.74
C ARG A 182 -22.35 1.91 0.42
N ARG A 183 -22.29 3.23 0.36
CA ARG A 183 -22.55 4.00 -0.88
C ARG A 183 -21.59 3.63 -1.99
N SER A 184 -20.35 3.32 -1.66
CA SER A 184 -19.29 2.98 -2.61
C SER A 184 -19.34 1.53 -3.10
N ALA A 185 -19.99 0.63 -2.37
CA ALA A 185 -19.99 -0.81 -2.66
C ALA A 185 -20.63 -1.18 -4.02
N GLY A 186 -21.52 -0.33 -4.54
CA GLY A 186 -22.18 -0.53 -5.83
C GLY A 186 -21.58 0.29 -6.98
N VAL A 187 -20.58 1.13 -6.72
CA VAL A 187 -20.01 2.01 -7.75
C VAL A 187 -19.01 1.18 -8.59
N PRO A 188 -19.20 1.10 -9.93
CA PRO A 188 -18.22 0.47 -10.80
C PRO A 188 -16.86 1.16 -10.68
N SER A 189 -15.77 0.41 -10.74
CA SER A 189 -14.41 0.94 -10.64
C SER A 189 -14.02 1.89 -11.80
N GLY A 190 -14.91 2.07 -12.78
CA GLY A 190 -14.71 2.94 -13.93
C GLY A 190 -13.69 2.41 -14.94
N GLU A 191 -13.52 3.16 -16.03
CA GLU A 191 -12.57 2.84 -17.12
C GLU A 191 -11.09 2.94 -16.69
N VAL A 192 -10.84 3.58 -15.56
CA VAL A 192 -9.49 3.81 -15.01
C VAL A 192 -8.90 2.61 -14.23
N ALA A 193 -9.73 1.59 -13.97
CA ALA A 193 -9.28 0.40 -13.27
C ALA A 193 -8.46 -0.52 -14.19
N VAL A 194 -7.20 -0.75 -13.86
CA VAL A 194 -6.30 -1.63 -14.62
C VAL A 194 -6.61 -3.12 -14.43
N ILE A 195 -7.40 -3.49 -13.41
CA ILE A 195 -7.88 -4.85 -13.18
C ILE A 195 -9.40 -4.83 -13.31
N PRO A 196 -9.97 -5.50 -14.34
CA PRO A 196 -11.40 -5.49 -14.57
C PRO A 196 -12.17 -6.31 -13.55
N GLY A 197 -13.48 -6.08 -13.50
CA GLY A 197 -14.43 -6.84 -12.69
C GLY A 197 -14.81 -6.19 -11.37
N PRO A 198 -15.94 -6.60 -10.80
CA PRO A 198 -16.47 -6.02 -9.57
C PRO A 198 -15.59 -6.34 -8.36
N LEU A 199 -15.52 -5.42 -7.39
CA LEU A 199 -14.68 -5.54 -6.21
C LEU A 199 -14.92 -6.85 -5.43
N TRP A 200 -16.18 -7.26 -5.25
CA TRP A 200 -16.52 -8.46 -4.51
C TRP A 200 -15.89 -9.73 -5.12
N LEU A 201 -15.88 -9.83 -6.47
CA LEU A 201 -15.29 -10.97 -7.18
C LEU A 201 -13.76 -10.94 -7.06
N ARG A 202 -13.15 -9.78 -7.27
CA ARG A 202 -11.70 -9.59 -7.14
C ARG A 202 -11.23 -9.87 -5.71
N ALA A 203 -11.98 -9.40 -4.70
CA ALA A 203 -11.69 -9.67 -3.30
C ALA A 203 -11.86 -11.16 -2.95
N ALA A 204 -12.88 -11.85 -3.48
CA ALA A 204 -13.06 -13.29 -3.28
C ALA A 204 -11.92 -14.10 -3.90
N ILE A 205 -11.48 -13.73 -5.12
CA ILE A 205 -10.32 -14.36 -5.77
C ILE A 205 -9.06 -14.07 -4.96
N GLY A 206 -8.86 -12.83 -4.52
CA GLY A 206 -7.73 -12.45 -3.66
C GLY A 206 -7.70 -13.24 -2.35
N ALA A 207 -8.85 -13.41 -1.69
CA ALA A 207 -8.98 -14.24 -0.49
C ALA A 207 -8.59 -15.70 -0.75
N ALA A 208 -9.09 -16.28 -1.85
CA ALA A 208 -8.75 -17.65 -2.25
C ALA A 208 -7.25 -17.80 -2.54
N VAL A 209 -6.64 -16.83 -3.24
CA VAL A 209 -5.20 -16.79 -3.50
C VAL A 209 -4.41 -16.69 -2.19
N ALA A 210 -4.83 -15.84 -1.25
CA ALA A 210 -4.16 -15.69 0.04
C ALA A 210 -4.19 -17.00 0.85
N VAL A 211 -5.34 -17.68 0.91
CA VAL A 211 -5.49 -18.99 1.59
C VAL A 211 -4.62 -20.05 0.89
N ALA A 212 -4.69 -20.16 -0.43
CA ALA A 212 -3.87 -21.11 -1.20
C ALA A 212 -2.37 -20.85 -1.02
N ALA A 213 -1.97 -19.58 -1.01
CA ALA A 213 -0.60 -19.17 -0.72
C ALA A 213 -0.16 -19.56 0.71
N GLY A 214 -1.08 -19.52 1.69
CA GLY A 214 -0.84 -20.02 3.05
C GLY A 214 -0.64 -21.53 3.09
N ILE A 215 -1.49 -22.27 2.42
CA ILE A 215 -1.41 -23.75 2.33
C ILE A 215 -0.08 -24.18 1.67
N THR A 216 0.34 -23.48 0.62
CA THR A 216 1.54 -23.82 -0.17
C THR A 216 2.83 -23.15 0.35
N GLY A 217 2.73 -22.25 1.33
CA GLY A 217 3.86 -21.49 1.86
C GLY A 217 4.40 -20.39 0.92
N LEU A 218 3.69 -20.05 -0.16
CA LEU A 218 4.11 -19.10 -1.20
C LEU A 218 3.78 -17.66 -0.79
N ARG A 219 4.55 -17.09 0.14
CA ARG A 219 4.34 -15.74 0.69
C ARG A 219 4.27 -14.64 -0.37
N TRP A 220 5.01 -14.78 -1.48
CA TRP A 220 5.07 -13.79 -2.57
C TRP A 220 3.73 -13.63 -3.32
N LEU A 221 2.80 -14.58 -3.21
CA LEU A 221 1.46 -14.47 -3.78
C LEU A 221 0.54 -13.54 -2.95
N VAL A 222 0.90 -13.21 -1.70
CA VAL A 222 0.07 -12.37 -0.85
C VAL A 222 -0.04 -10.93 -1.37
N PRO A 223 1.04 -10.26 -1.82
CA PRO A 223 0.89 -8.97 -2.49
C PRO A 223 0.01 -9.04 -3.74
N VAL A 224 0.03 -10.16 -4.50
CA VAL A 224 -0.87 -10.36 -5.65
C VAL A 224 -2.34 -10.44 -5.18
N ALA A 225 -2.62 -11.22 -4.13
CA ALA A 225 -3.94 -11.32 -3.53
C ALA A 225 -4.47 -9.96 -3.05
N VAL A 226 -3.62 -9.18 -2.40
CA VAL A 226 -3.92 -7.83 -1.92
C VAL A 226 -4.19 -6.87 -3.09
N THR A 227 -3.40 -6.93 -4.16
CA THR A 227 -3.59 -6.10 -5.36
C THR A 227 -4.94 -6.39 -6.02
N LEU A 228 -5.34 -7.65 -6.15
CA LEU A 228 -6.66 -8.05 -6.65
C LEU A 228 -7.79 -7.46 -5.81
N ALA A 229 -7.60 -7.37 -4.50
CA ALA A 229 -8.60 -6.89 -3.56
C ALA A 229 -8.61 -5.36 -3.37
N LEU A 230 -7.79 -4.59 -4.09
CA LEU A 230 -7.84 -3.13 -4.02
C LEU A 230 -9.23 -2.61 -4.44
N PRO A 231 -9.83 -1.65 -3.69
CA PRO A 231 -11.16 -1.10 -4.03
C PRO A 231 -11.21 -0.56 -5.45
N VAL A 232 -10.29 0.33 -5.80
CA VAL A 232 -10.05 0.79 -7.17
C VAL A 232 -8.59 0.48 -7.52
N PRO A 233 -8.33 -0.48 -8.41
CA PRO A 233 -6.98 -0.84 -8.81
C PRO A 233 -6.45 0.13 -9.88
N TRP A 234 -6.07 1.34 -9.46
CA TRP A 234 -5.34 2.28 -10.30
C TRP A 234 -3.97 1.70 -10.70
N SER A 235 -3.33 2.30 -11.71
CA SER A 235 -1.95 1.93 -12.08
C SER A 235 -1.01 1.93 -10.88
N SER A 236 -1.03 2.99 -10.07
CA SER A 236 -0.24 3.08 -8.83
C SER A 236 -0.50 1.94 -7.84
N GLY A 237 -1.71 1.36 -7.83
CA GLY A 237 -2.07 0.23 -6.97
C GLY A 237 -1.22 -1.03 -7.22
N LEU A 238 -0.72 -1.20 -8.44
CA LEU A 238 0.19 -2.30 -8.78
C LEU A 238 1.55 -2.17 -8.07
N ALA A 239 1.88 -1.02 -7.48
CA ALA A 239 3.09 -0.87 -6.67
C ALA A 239 3.10 -1.79 -5.43
N VAL A 240 1.93 -2.30 -4.98
CA VAL A 240 1.87 -3.36 -3.94
C VAL A 240 2.68 -4.60 -4.34
N LEU A 241 2.78 -4.89 -5.66
CA LEU A 241 3.55 -6.04 -6.18
C LEU A 241 5.06 -5.94 -5.91
N VAL A 242 5.57 -4.77 -5.57
CA VAL A 242 6.95 -4.60 -5.05
C VAL A 242 7.19 -5.49 -3.83
N GLY A 243 6.14 -5.74 -3.03
CA GLY A 243 6.18 -6.71 -1.94
C GLY A 243 6.48 -8.15 -2.39
N SER A 244 6.02 -8.56 -3.59
CA SER A 244 6.36 -9.88 -4.15
C SER A 244 7.84 -9.97 -4.52
N LEU A 245 8.40 -8.89 -5.09
CA LEU A 245 9.83 -8.80 -5.37
C LEU A 245 10.65 -8.87 -4.07
N ALA A 246 10.22 -8.14 -3.02
CA ALA A 246 10.87 -8.16 -1.72
C ALA A 246 10.88 -9.57 -1.10
N LEU A 247 9.75 -10.29 -1.15
CA LEU A 247 9.58 -11.63 -0.59
C LEU A 247 10.32 -12.73 -1.38
N THR A 248 10.80 -12.42 -2.58
CA THR A 248 11.61 -13.33 -3.41
C THR A 248 13.05 -12.85 -3.60
N ARG A 249 13.46 -11.84 -2.84
CA ARG A 249 14.72 -11.13 -3.03
C ARG A 249 15.93 -12.06 -3.06
N ASP A 250 16.04 -12.98 -2.10
CA ASP A 250 17.17 -13.93 -2.02
C ASP A 250 17.28 -14.81 -3.27
N ARG A 251 16.15 -15.12 -3.93
CA ARG A 251 16.11 -15.96 -5.12
C ARG A 251 16.69 -15.23 -6.32
N TRP A 252 16.21 -14.02 -6.63
CA TRP A 252 16.65 -13.30 -7.82
C TRP A 252 18.04 -12.66 -7.64
N GLU A 253 18.43 -12.21 -6.45
CA GLU A 253 19.81 -11.79 -6.16
C GLU A 253 20.80 -12.96 -6.33
N GLY A 254 20.43 -14.16 -5.87
CA GLY A 254 21.24 -15.37 -6.07
C GLY A 254 21.38 -15.75 -7.54
N VAL A 255 20.35 -15.59 -8.37
CA VAL A 255 20.43 -15.80 -9.83
C VAL A 255 21.34 -14.77 -10.46
N ALA A 256 21.16 -13.49 -10.18
CA ALA A 256 21.98 -12.40 -10.73
C ALA A 256 23.47 -12.58 -10.39
N ALA A 257 23.79 -12.97 -9.16
CA ALA A 257 25.17 -13.22 -8.74
C ALA A 257 25.82 -14.42 -9.48
N ARG A 258 25.04 -15.48 -9.75
CA ARG A 258 25.51 -16.64 -10.54
C ARG A 258 25.77 -16.26 -12.00
N THR A 259 24.81 -15.54 -12.62
CA THR A 259 24.93 -15.09 -14.00
C THR A 259 26.14 -14.17 -14.19
N TRP A 260 26.37 -13.25 -13.24
CA TRP A 260 27.52 -12.35 -13.28
C TRP A 260 28.85 -13.08 -13.15
N ARG A 261 28.96 -14.09 -12.31
CA ARG A 261 30.16 -14.96 -12.20
C ARG A 261 30.42 -15.70 -13.50
N ALA A 262 29.40 -16.36 -14.05
CA ALA A 262 29.51 -17.08 -15.30
C ALA A 262 29.90 -16.18 -16.50
N PHE A 263 29.47 -14.92 -16.50
CA PHE A 263 29.90 -13.94 -17.50
C PHE A 263 31.39 -13.57 -17.36
N ARG A 264 31.84 -13.31 -16.10
CA ARG A 264 33.27 -13.02 -15.86
C ARG A 264 34.23 -14.17 -16.20
N GLU A 265 33.77 -15.40 -16.01
CA GLU A 265 34.58 -16.60 -16.31
C GLU A 265 34.71 -16.85 -17.83
N ARG A 266 33.86 -16.20 -18.65
CA ARG A 266 33.89 -16.31 -20.13
C ARG A 266 34.58 -15.12 -20.82
N ALA A 267 34.74 -13.99 -20.10
CA ALA A 267 35.44 -12.79 -20.57
C ALA A 267 36.93 -12.84 -20.18
#